data_31bd7fdf46b919d34c149cf089f62719
#
_entry.id   31bd7fdf46b919d34c149cf089f62719
#
_cell.length_a   1.000
_cell.length_b   1.000
_cell.length_c   1.000
_cell.angle_alpha   90.00
_cell.angle_beta   90.00
_cell.angle_gamma   90.00
#
_symmetry.space_group_name_H-M   'P 1'
#
loop_
_entity.id
_entity.type
_entity.pdbx_description
1 polymer ?
#
loop_
_entity_poly.entity_id
_entity_poly.type
_entity_poly.pdbx_seq_one_letter_code
_entity_poly.pdbx_strand_id
1 'polypeptide(L)'
;MSNQMKNHLDIGTIIDSGKPMQLSPQYVTSTAAAVGVRGSGKTNSLVVITEEMLAMNMQVVIIDPLDVWWGLRSDASGKGPGLPIVVMGGEHGDLPLQATHGHIIADFLVEHSTPAVLSLRHLSKNAQRQFVAAFAERLYELKGKSGNRSPVHLVIDEADLYAPQMVYPGTQQCFGAIDDLVRRGRSSGIGVSVISQRTAKINKDVLSQADTMIALRLVGPHDRKAMDEWVQVHDDGEKSKLVMSSLHQLKQGEAWIWSPTLDVLNRVKIRPRWTFDSSATPKFGDKIVKPKALAAVDIEGLKSQMAESLEQAKANDPAVLKRQILDLQKQLQAAVIVKADDPDPILLQLQSQIKKTIPELRQSVDALMKCLKQTDDMVGVLEHAIETTGRIEQAKP
;
A
#
# COMPACT_ATOMS: atom_id res chain seq x y z
N MET A 1 -28.31 -23.41 -0.12
CA MET A 1 -27.04 -24.13 -0.25
C MET A 1 -26.27 -23.86 1.03
N SER A 2 -25.91 -24.90 1.79
CA SER A 2 -25.28 -24.81 3.10
C SER A 2 -23.93 -24.07 2.95
N ASN A 3 -23.81 -22.96 3.65
CA ASN A 3 -22.58 -22.16 3.75
C ASN A 3 -21.60 -22.93 4.67
N GLN A 4 -20.98 -24.01 4.14
CA GLN A 4 -19.82 -24.58 4.78
C GLN A 4 -18.74 -23.51 4.73
N MET A 5 -18.37 -22.95 5.89
CA MET A 5 -17.25 -22.00 5.96
C MET A 5 -16.04 -22.66 5.29
N LYS A 6 -15.56 -22.09 4.22
CA LYS A 6 -14.31 -22.50 3.57
C LYS A 6 -13.19 -22.39 4.61
N ASN A 7 -12.48 -23.49 4.84
CA ASN A 7 -11.35 -23.53 5.79
C ASN A 7 -9.99 -23.36 5.10
N HIS A 8 -9.98 -23.00 3.82
CA HIS A 8 -8.74 -22.87 3.02
C HIS A 8 -8.98 -21.96 1.81
N LEU A 9 -7.90 -21.41 1.29
CA LEU A 9 -7.87 -20.60 0.08
C LEU A 9 -7.47 -21.49 -1.10
N ASP A 10 -8.38 -21.72 -2.05
CA ASP A 10 -8.15 -22.56 -3.23
C ASP A 10 -7.49 -21.76 -4.34
N ILE A 11 -6.20 -21.98 -4.56
CA ILE A 11 -5.42 -21.15 -5.49
C ILE A 11 -5.07 -21.82 -6.82
N GLY A 12 -5.31 -23.11 -6.95
CA GLY A 12 -5.01 -23.83 -8.17
C GLY A 12 -4.77 -25.32 -7.97
N THR A 13 -3.89 -25.90 -8.79
CA THR A 13 -3.62 -27.34 -8.81
C THR A 13 -2.12 -27.60 -8.74
N ILE A 14 -1.69 -28.51 -7.87
CA ILE A 14 -0.32 -28.99 -7.78
C ILE A 14 -0.02 -29.83 -9.05
N ILE A 15 0.99 -29.43 -9.80
CA ILE A 15 1.28 -29.99 -11.13
C ILE A 15 1.61 -31.47 -11.04
N ASP A 16 2.44 -31.86 -10.07
CA ASP A 16 2.97 -33.22 -9.96
C ASP A 16 1.93 -34.24 -9.48
N SER A 17 0.97 -33.81 -8.66
CA SER A 17 -0.03 -34.71 -8.06
C SER A 17 -1.45 -34.55 -8.60
N GLY A 18 -1.73 -33.46 -9.32
CA GLY A 18 -3.09 -33.10 -9.74
C GLY A 18 -4.03 -32.70 -8.58
N LYS A 19 -3.54 -32.64 -7.34
CA LYS A 19 -4.36 -32.27 -6.18
C LYS A 19 -4.57 -30.75 -6.10
N PRO A 20 -5.68 -30.30 -5.49
CA PRO A 20 -5.87 -28.90 -5.21
C PRO A 20 -4.74 -28.31 -4.38
N MET A 21 -4.28 -27.11 -4.75
CA MET A 21 -3.36 -26.34 -3.93
C MET A 21 -4.14 -25.39 -3.04
N GLN A 22 -4.02 -25.59 -1.75
CA GLN A 22 -4.79 -24.88 -0.73
C GLN A 22 -3.84 -24.16 0.23
N LEU A 23 -4.08 -22.88 0.48
CA LEU A 23 -3.38 -22.13 1.53
C LEU A 23 -4.24 -22.06 2.77
N SER A 24 -3.58 -22.00 3.93
CA SER A 24 -4.26 -21.76 5.20
C SER A 24 -4.89 -20.36 5.25
N PRO A 25 -6.05 -20.15 5.88
CA PRO A 25 -6.61 -18.82 6.16
C PRO A 25 -5.65 -17.93 6.95
N GLN A 26 -4.69 -18.49 7.66
CA GLN A 26 -3.64 -17.75 8.38
C GLN A 26 -2.73 -16.94 7.43
N TYR A 27 -2.83 -17.18 6.12
CA TYR A 27 -2.18 -16.36 5.11
C TYR A 27 -2.54 -14.87 5.25
N VAL A 28 -3.72 -14.55 5.77
CA VAL A 28 -4.17 -13.16 6.00
C VAL A 28 -3.20 -12.34 6.85
N THR A 29 -2.43 -12.98 7.74
CA THR A 29 -1.42 -12.32 8.59
C THR A 29 0.00 -12.70 8.23
N SER A 30 0.22 -13.44 7.14
CA SER A 30 1.55 -13.86 6.68
C SER A 30 2.21 -12.78 5.83
N THR A 31 3.54 -12.83 5.77
CA THR A 31 4.32 -12.05 4.80
C THR A 31 4.61 -12.92 3.58
N ALA A 32 4.29 -12.43 2.39
CA ALA A 32 4.53 -13.16 1.15
C ALA A 32 5.17 -12.28 0.08
N ALA A 33 5.92 -12.90 -0.83
CA ALA A 33 6.46 -12.23 -2.00
C ALA A 33 6.09 -12.99 -3.28
N ALA A 34 5.53 -12.28 -4.27
CA ALA A 34 5.26 -12.81 -5.60
C ALA A 34 6.21 -12.18 -6.62
N VAL A 35 7.10 -12.99 -7.16
CA VAL A 35 8.18 -12.54 -8.05
C VAL A 35 8.16 -13.25 -9.40
N GLY A 36 8.58 -12.57 -10.45
CA GLY A 36 8.64 -13.16 -11.79
C GLY A 36 8.65 -12.11 -12.90
N VAL A 37 9.00 -12.48 -14.11
CA VAL A 37 9.04 -11.55 -15.24
C VAL A 37 7.64 -11.04 -15.64
N ARG A 38 7.59 -9.96 -16.41
CA ARG A 38 6.32 -9.44 -16.96
C ARG A 38 5.57 -10.54 -17.74
N GLY A 39 4.26 -10.62 -17.54
CA GLY A 39 3.41 -11.60 -18.21
C GLY A 39 3.50 -13.03 -17.68
N SER A 40 4.25 -13.30 -16.60
CA SER A 40 4.32 -14.64 -15.99
C SER A 40 3.06 -15.02 -15.20
N GLY A 41 2.23 -14.05 -14.78
CA GLY A 41 1.00 -14.30 -14.03
C GLY A 41 1.02 -13.87 -12.56
N LYS A 42 2.01 -13.06 -12.13
CA LYS A 42 2.14 -12.57 -10.74
C LYS A 42 0.86 -11.93 -10.20
N THR A 43 0.38 -10.89 -10.90
CA THR A 43 -0.85 -10.17 -10.50
C THR A 43 -2.02 -11.15 -10.43
N ASN A 44 -2.18 -12.05 -11.42
CA ASN A 44 -3.23 -13.07 -11.36
C ASN A 44 -3.10 -13.98 -10.14
N SER A 45 -1.89 -14.38 -9.75
CA SER A 45 -1.69 -15.24 -8.57
C SER A 45 -2.19 -14.57 -7.30
N LEU A 46 -1.86 -13.28 -7.12
CA LEU A 46 -2.31 -12.53 -5.94
C LEU A 46 -3.79 -12.12 -6.04
N VAL A 47 -4.32 -11.87 -7.24
CA VAL A 47 -5.76 -11.68 -7.42
C VAL A 47 -6.54 -12.91 -6.99
N VAL A 48 -6.10 -14.11 -7.38
CA VAL A 48 -6.72 -15.37 -6.97
C VAL A 48 -6.72 -15.56 -5.45
N ILE A 49 -5.60 -15.27 -4.78
CA ILE A 49 -5.52 -15.31 -3.32
C ILE A 49 -6.43 -14.26 -2.68
N THR A 50 -6.46 -13.05 -3.24
CA THR A 50 -7.34 -11.95 -2.80
C THR A 50 -8.83 -12.32 -2.95
N GLU A 51 -9.20 -12.91 -4.07
CA GLU A 51 -10.57 -13.42 -4.30
C GLU A 51 -11.02 -14.38 -3.20
N GLU A 52 -10.15 -15.34 -2.85
CA GLU A 52 -10.45 -16.31 -1.80
C GLU A 52 -10.56 -15.65 -0.42
N MET A 53 -9.65 -14.71 -0.09
CA MET A 53 -9.72 -13.97 1.17
C MET A 53 -11.00 -13.13 1.27
N LEU A 54 -11.35 -12.40 0.22
CA LEU A 54 -12.57 -11.59 0.18
C LEU A 54 -13.83 -12.44 0.26
N ALA A 55 -13.84 -13.62 -0.39
CA ALA A 55 -14.96 -14.58 -0.30
C ALA A 55 -15.14 -15.16 1.11
N MET A 56 -14.08 -15.12 1.94
CA MET A 56 -14.10 -15.47 3.36
C MET A 56 -14.35 -14.24 4.27
N ASN A 57 -14.75 -13.10 3.71
CA ASN A 57 -14.94 -11.84 4.43
C ASN A 57 -13.69 -11.33 5.17
N MET A 58 -12.51 -11.66 4.70
CA MET A 58 -11.28 -11.08 5.23
C MET A 58 -11.05 -9.69 4.67
N GLN A 59 -10.54 -8.78 5.50
CA GLN A 59 -10.18 -7.44 5.03
C GLN A 59 -8.89 -7.51 4.21
N VAL A 60 -8.97 -7.03 2.95
CA VAL A 60 -7.80 -6.90 2.05
C VAL A 60 -7.72 -5.46 1.56
N VAL A 61 -6.53 -4.88 1.61
CA VAL A 61 -6.24 -3.55 1.07
C VAL A 61 -5.14 -3.68 0.03
N ILE A 62 -5.37 -3.12 -1.16
CA ILE A 62 -4.44 -3.24 -2.28
C ILE A 62 -3.87 -1.85 -2.63
N ILE A 63 -2.55 -1.71 -2.62
CA ILE A 63 -1.85 -0.56 -3.18
C ILE A 63 -1.58 -0.85 -4.65
N ASP A 64 -2.28 -0.13 -5.53
CA ASP A 64 -2.30 -0.34 -6.98
C ASP A 64 -1.73 0.90 -7.72
N PRO A 65 -0.45 0.90 -8.11
CA PRO A 65 0.11 2.02 -8.87
C PRO A 65 -0.29 2.05 -10.34
N LEU A 66 -0.93 0.98 -10.85
CA LEU A 66 -1.19 0.77 -12.27
C LEU A 66 -2.67 0.88 -12.67
N ASP A 67 -3.58 0.94 -11.69
CA ASP A 67 -5.05 0.91 -11.90
C ASP A 67 -5.52 -0.38 -12.57
N VAL A 68 -5.05 -1.53 -12.06
CA VAL A 68 -5.32 -2.85 -12.65
C VAL A 68 -6.05 -3.81 -11.71
N TRP A 69 -6.48 -3.37 -10.53
CA TRP A 69 -7.16 -4.20 -9.54
C TRP A 69 -8.67 -3.93 -9.43
N TRP A 70 -9.18 -2.87 -10.04
CA TRP A 70 -10.59 -2.51 -10.01
C TRP A 70 -11.52 -3.60 -10.59
N GLY A 71 -10.99 -4.47 -11.45
CA GLY A 71 -11.71 -5.60 -12.03
C GLY A 71 -12.26 -6.60 -11.00
N LEU A 72 -11.76 -6.60 -9.76
CA LEU A 72 -12.33 -7.39 -8.66
C LEU A 72 -13.84 -7.15 -8.44
N ARG A 73 -14.35 -5.98 -8.84
CA ARG A 73 -15.77 -5.58 -8.70
C ARG A 73 -16.71 -6.18 -9.74
N SER A 74 -16.21 -6.88 -10.74
CA SER A 74 -17.01 -7.53 -11.77
C SER A 74 -16.64 -9.01 -11.92
N ASP A 75 -17.55 -9.83 -12.38
CA ASP A 75 -17.23 -11.22 -12.73
C ASP A 75 -16.31 -11.29 -13.96
N ALA A 76 -15.72 -12.44 -14.23
CA ALA A 76 -14.79 -12.63 -15.35
C ALA A 76 -15.38 -12.29 -16.71
N SER A 77 -16.71 -12.39 -16.86
CA SER A 77 -17.41 -12.06 -18.11
C SER A 77 -17.70 -10.56 -18.27
N GLY A 78 -17.56 -9.77 -17.20
CA GLY A 78 -17.96 -8.36 -17.14
C GLY A 78 -19.49 -8.16 -17.19
N LYS A 79 -20.28 -9.20 -17.02
CA LYS A 79 -21.75 -9.14 -17.10
C LYS A 79 -22.42 -9.20 -15.74
N GLY A 80 -21.80 -9.84 -14.77
CA GLY A 80 -22.26 -9.99 -13.41
C GLY A 80 -21.42 -9.21 -12.39
N PRO A 81 -21.93 -9.05 -11.15
CA PRO A 81 -21.14 -8.45 -10.08
C PRO A 81 -20.01 -9.37 -9.64
N GLY A 82 -18.89 -8.79 -9.25
CA GLY A 82 -17.77 -9.47 -8.61
C GLY A 82 -17.82 -9.37 -7.09
N LEU A 83 -16.76 -8.87 -6.49
CA LEU A 83 -16.58 -8.76 -5.05
C LEU A 83 -16.90 -7.34 -4.53
N PRO A 84 -17.50 -7.19 -3.34
CA PRO A 84 -17.80 -5.90 -2.74
C PRO A 84 -16.54 -5.27 -2.15
N ILE A 85 -15.71 -4.67 -3.01
CA ILE A 85 -14.49 -3.95 -2.65
C ILE A 85 -14.59 -2.50 -3.15
N VAL A 86 -14.20 -1.53 -2.30
CA VAL A 86 -14.19 -0.10 -2.66
C VAL A 86 -12.95 0.20 -3.50
N VAL A 87 -13.11 0.97 -4.57
CA VAL A 87 -11.98 1.48 -5.35
C VAL A 87 -11.81 2.97 -5.06
N MET A 88 -10.65 3.37 -4.57
CA MET A 88 -10.31 4.76 -4.28
C MET A 88 -9.21 5.23 -5.23
N GLY A 89 -9.43 6.36 -5.90
CA GLY A 89 -8.50 6.90 -6.90
C GLY A 89 -8.55 6.19 -8.25
N GLY A 90 -7.62 6.52 -9.13
CA GLY A 90 -7.57 5.97 -10.48
C GLY A 90 -8.71 6.45 -11.40
N GLU A 91 -8.86 5.80 -12.55
CA GLU A 91 -9.92 6.09 -13.52
C GLU A 91 -11.26 5.45 -13.11
N HIS A 92 -11.20 4.36 -12.34
CA HIS A 92 -12.36 3.54 -11.98
C HIS A 92 -12.75 3.70 -10.50
N GLY A 93 -12.24 4.75 -9.84
CA GLY A 93 -12.46 4.98 -8.42
C GLY A 93 -13.89 5.39 -8.09
N ASP A 94 -14.44 4.81 -7.03
CA ASP A 94 -15.70 5.23 -6.41
C ASP A 94 -15.54 6.57 -5.67
N LEU A 95 -14.32 6.81 -5.17
CA LEU A 95 -13.93 7.97 -4.39
C LEU A 95 -12.60 8.55 -4.91
N PRO A 96 -12.42 9.88 -4.88
CA PRO A 96 -11.14 10.48 -5.25
C PRO A 96 -10.06 10.19 -4.20
N LEU A 97 -8.80 10.09 -4.66
CA LEU A 97 -7.64 9.88 -3.80
C LEU A 97 -6.58 10.95 -4.08
N GLN A 98 -6.01 11.53 -3.03
CA GLN A 98 -4.94 12.52 -3.09
C GLN A 98 -3.74 12.07 -2.25
N ALA A 99 -2.56 12.64 -2.53
CA ALA A 99 -1.32 12.29 -1.83
C ALA A 99 -1.39 12.46 -0.30
N THR A 100 -2.14 13.45 0.16
CA THR A 100 -2.30 13.79 1.59
C THR A 100 -3.32 12.94 2.34
N HIS A 101 -4.06 12.07 1.63
CA HIS A 101 -5.14 11.29 2.26
C HIS A 101 -4.69 10.02 2.97
N GLY A 102 -3.39 9.70 3.00
CA GLY A 102 -2.88 8.42 3.54
C GLY A 102 -3.38 8.13 4.95
N HIS A 103 -3.26 9.08 5.88
CA HIS A 103 -3.73 8.91 7.26
C HIS A 103 -5.24 8.69 7.35
N ILE A 104 -6.02 9.53 6.67
CA ILE A 104 -7.49 9.49 6.70
C ILE A 104 -8.00 8.16 6.15
N ILE A 105 -7.40 7.67 5.06
CA ILE A 105 -7.76 6.39 4.47
C ILE A 105 -7.43 5.24 5.44
N ALA A 106 -6.30 5.30 6.14
CA ALA A 106 -5.94 4.30 7.13
C ALA A 106 -6.94 4.29 8.31
N ASP A 107 -7.29 5.48 8.86
CA ASP A 107 -8.29 5.61 9.91
C ASP A 107 -9.61 4.97 9.49
N PHE A 108 -10.12 5.37 8.31
CA PHE A 108 -11.37 4.87 7.75
C PHE A 108 -11.37 3.34 7.55
N LEU A 109 -10.33 2.78 6.92
CA LEU A 109 -10.27 1.35 6.62
C LEU A 109 -10.14 0.49 7.88
N VAL A 110 -9.47 0.99 8.94
CA VAL A 110 -9.38 0.28 10.22
C VAL A 110 -10.69 0.34 10.98
N GLU A 111 -11.35 1.50 11.02
CA GLU A 111 -12.61 1.70 11.74
C GLU A 111 -13.74 0.83 11.16
N HIS A 112 -13.84 0.80 9.82
CA HIS A 112 -14.95 0.12 9.15
C HIS A 112 -14.59 -1.29 8.63
N SER A 113 -13.36 -1.75 8.82
CA SER A 113 -12.86 -3.03 8.29
C SER A 113 -13.17 -3.22 6.79
N THR A 114 -13.17 -2.13 6.02
CA THR A 114 -13.57 -2.11 4.62
C THR A 114 -12.46 -2.63 3.71
N PRO A 115 -12.72 -3.60 2.82
CA PRO A 115 -11.76 -3.97 1.78
C PRO A 115 -11.63 -2.85 0.73
N ALA A 116 -10.40 -2.55 0.29
CA ALA A 116 -10.20 -1.44 -0.64
C ALA A 116 -9.06 -1.67 -1.65
N VAL A 117 -9.24 -1.12 -2.85
CA VAL A 117 -8.18 -0.88 -3.84
C VAL A 117 -7.82 0.60 -3.78
N LEU A 118 -6.55 0.89 -3.49
CA LEU A 118 -6.01 2.24 -3.47
C LEU A 118 -5.24 2.46 -4.78
N SER A 119 -5.93 2.98 -5.79
CA SER A 119 -5.33 3.23 -7.10
C SER A 119 -4.57 4.56 -7.09
N LEU A 120 -3.25 4.45 -7.24
CA LEU A 120 -2.33 5.59 -7.20
C LEU A 120 -1.95 6.08 -8.61
N ARG A 121 -2.58 5.56 -9.65
CA ARG A 121 -2.24 5.80 -11.06
C ARG A 121 -2.08 7.28 -11.44
N HIS A 122 -2.93 8.13 -10.90
CA HIS A 122 -2.95 9.56 -11.24
C HIS A 122 -1.98 10.41 -10.39
N LEU A 123 -1.31 9.80 -9.41
CA LEU A 123 -0.32 10.47 -8.59
C LEU A 123 1.08 10.36 -9.21
N SER A 124 1.87 11.43 -9.07
CA SER A 124 3.30 11.36 -9.40
C SER A 124 4.01 10.37 -8.48
N LYS A 125 5.18 9.85 -8.88
CA LYS A 125 5.93 8.87 -8.08
C LYS A 125 6.21 9.35 -6.64
N ASN A 126 6.54 10.63 -6.47
CA ASN A 126 6.76 11.20 -5.13
C ASN A 126 5.45 11.28 -4.33
N ALA A 127 4.35 11.70 -4.96
CA ALA A 127 3.04 11.73 -4.33
C ALA A 127 2.55 10.32 -3.93
N GLN A 128 2.83 9.31 -4.75
CA GLN A 128 2.55 7.90 -4.42
C GLN A 128 3.32 7.47 -3.16
N ARG A 129 4.62 7.75 -3.08
CA ARG A 129 5.45 7.41 -1.91
C ARG A 129 4.98 8.15 -0.65
N GLN A 130 4.63 9.42 -0.79
CA GLN A 130 4.10 10.23 0.30
C GLN A 130 2.80 9.64 0.85
N PHE A 131 1.87 9.28 -0.05
CA PHE A 131 0.63 8.60 0.32
C PHE A 131 0.89 7.27 1.02
N VAL A 132 1.74 6.41 0.41
CA VAL A 132 2.03 5.07 0.95
C VAL A 132 2.72 5.14 2.30
N ALA A 133 3.67 6.06 2.49
CA ALA A 133 4.32 6.29 3.78
C ALA A 133 3.29 6.66 4.85
N ALA A 134 2.50 7.71 4.61
CA ALA A 134 1.50 8.18 5.55
C ALA A 134 0.43 7.12 5.86
N PHE A 135 -0.01 6.37 4.85
CA PHE A 135 -0.95 5.27 5.02
C PHE A 135 -0.37 4.13 5.86
N ALA A 136 0.84 3.67 5.53
CA ALA A 136 1.48 2.54 6.19
C ALA A 136 1.83 2.83 7.66
N GLU A 137 2.40 4.01 7.95
CA GLU A 137 2.69 4.48 9.31
C GLU A 137 1.41 4.54 10.15
N ARG A 138 0.34 5.14 9.60
CA ARG A 138 -0.92 5.26 10.32
C ARG A 138 -1.61 3.91 10.53
N LEU A 139 -1.60 3.04 9.53
CA LEU A 139 -2.11 1.68 9.63
C LEU A 139 -1.40 0.93 10.77
N TYR A 140 -0.07 0.98 10.81
CA TYR A 140 0.73 0.34 11.84
C TYR A 140 0.40 0.88 13.24
N GLU A 141 0.32 2.21 13.41
CA GLU A 141 -0.06 2.86 14.65
C GLU A 141 -1.43 2.40 15.15
N LEU A 142 -2.44 2.45 14.28
CA LEU A 142 -3.81 2.07 14.62
C LEU A 142 -3.94 0.60 15.00
N LYS A 143 -3.31 -0.28 14.24
CA LYS A 143 -3.33 -1.73 14.46
C LYS A 143 -2.52 -2.15 15.69
N GLY A 144 -1.62 -1.30 16.17
CA GLY A 144 -0.93 -1.47 17.46
C GLY A 144 -1.87 -1.40 18.67
N LYS A 145 -3.01 -0.70 18.54
CA LYS A 145 -4.03 -0.60 19.61
C LYS A 145 -4.78 -1.93 19.76
N SER A 146 -4.97 -2.38 21.00
CA SER A 146 -5.55 -3.71 21.30
C SER A 146 -6.95 -3.93 20.68
N GLY A 147 -7.78 -2.88 20.60
CA GLY A 147 -9.12 -2.94 19.98
C GLY A 147 -9.13 -3.08 18.45
N ASN A 148 -8.00 -2.85 17.78
CA ASN A 148 -7.93 -2.76 16.32
C ASN A 148 -7.18 -3.95 15.67
N ARG A 149 -6.94 -5.03 16.39
CA ARG A 149 -6.11 -6.17 15.91
C ARG A 149 -6.85 -7.17 15.01
N SER A 150 -8.05 -6.86 14.52
CA SER A 150 -8.71 -7.71 13.50
C SER A 150 -7.78 -7.90 12.28
N PRO A 151 -7.64 -9.11 11.72
CA PRO A 151 -6.70 -9.34 10.62
C PRO A 151 -6.98 -8.45 9.39
N VAL A 152 -5.92 -7.90 8.80
CA VAL A 152 -5.94 -7.19 7.52
C VAL A 152 -4.75 -7.65 6.68
N HIS A 153 -4.97 -7.88 5.39
CA HIS A 153 -3.91 -8.21 4.44
C HIS A 153 -3.66 -7.06 3.48
N LEU A 154 -2.43 -6.58 3.44
CA LEU A 154 -1.99 -5.53 2.53
C LEU A 154 -1.30 -6.16 1.32
N VAL A 155 -1.82 -5.90 0.12
CA VAL A 155 -1.17 -6.28 -1.15
C VAL A 155 -0.51 -5.04 -1.73
N ILE A 156 0.79 -5.10 -1.99
CA ILE A 156 1.57 -4.00 -2.57
C ILE A 156 2.03 -4.41 -3.96
N ASP A 157 1.37 -3.89 -4.99
CA ASP A 157 1.79 -4.13 -6.37
C ASP A 157 2.95 -3.21 -6.76
N GLU A 158 3.85 -3.69 -7.62
CA GLU A 158 5.11 -3.02 -8.00
C GLU A 158 5.90 -2.50 -6.78
N ALA A 159 6.07 -3.36 -5.78
CA ALA A 159 6.62 -3.02 -4.46
C ALA A 159 8.02 -2.39 -4.50
N ASP A 160 8.80 -2.63 -5.56
CA ASP A 160 10.09 -1.97 -5.78
C ASP A 160 10.00 -0.44 -5.98
N LEU A 161 8.79 0.11 -6.18
CA LEU A 161 8.55 1.57 -6.17
C LEU A 161 8.58 2.16 -4.76
N TYR A 162 8.21 1.36 -3.75
CA TYR A 162 7.97 1.78 -2.35
C TYR A 162 9.05 1.25 -1.39
N ALA A 163 9.59 0.07 -1.69
CA ALA A 163 10.67 -0.56 -0.96
C ALA A 163 11.85 -0.91 -1.90
N PRO A 164 12.55 0.10 -2.47
CA PRO A 164 13.63 -0.13 -3.41
C PRO A 164 14.87 -0.70 -2.74
N GLN A 165 15.66 -1.52 -3.46
CA GLN A 165 16.95 -2.05 -3.00
C GLN A 165 17.95 -0.94 -2.65
N MET A 166 17.96 0.14 -3.44
CA MET A 166 18.75 1.32 -3.13
C MET A 166 17.82 2.39 -2.56
N VAL A 167 18.00 2.67 -1.27
CA VAL A 167 17.27 3.75 -0.59
C VAL A 167 18.03 5.06 -0.86
N TYR A 168 17.34 6.06 -1.38
CA TYR A 168 17.90 7.38 -1.72
C TYR A 168 17.00 8.50 -1.18
N PRO A 169 17.49 9.77 -1.13
CA PRO A 169 16.70 10.88 -0.64
C PRO A 169 15.29 10.94 -1.22
N GLY A 170 14.29 11.04 -0.34
CA GLY A 170 12.86 11.03 -0.72
C GLY A 170 12.21 9.64 -0.79
N THR A 171 12.95 8.56 -0.50
CA THR A 171 12.37 7.19 -0.41
C THR A 171 12.43 6.61 1.00
N GLN A 172 13.24 7.19 1.90
CA GLN A 172 13.52 6.63 3.24
C GLN A 172 12.25 6.44 4.06
N GLN A 173 11.39 7.46 4.14
CA GLN A 173 10.17 7.39 4.94
C GLN A 173 9.24 6.28 4.43
N CYS A 174 9.00 6.23 3.13
CA CYS A 174 8.16 5.21 2.53
C CYS A 174 8.74 3.81 2.72
N PHE A 175 10.05 3.64 2.52
CA PHE A 175 10.74 2.38 2.77
C PHE A 175 10.63 1.98 4.24
N GLY A 176 10.91 2.89 5.18
CA GLY A 176 10.83 2.61 6.63
C GLY A 176 9.42 2.17 7.04
N ALA A 177 8.40 2.84 6.55
CA ALA A 177 7.01 2.48 6.84
C ALA A 177 6.64 1.08 6.31
N ILE A 178 7.08 0.71 5.11
CA ILE A 178 6.85 -0.64 4.56
C ILE A 178 7.67 -1.69 5.30
N ASP A 179 8.93 -1.41 5.64
CA ASP A 179 9.79 -2.31 6.40
C ASP A 179 9.19 -2.62 7.79
N ASP A 180 8.64 -1.62 8.49
CA ASP A 180 7.94 -1.82 9.76
C ASP A 180 6.72 -2.73 9.63
N LEU A 181 5.89 -2.55 8.59
CA LEU A 181 4.75 -3.43 8.33
C LEU A 181 5.19 -4.87 8.09
N VAL A 182 6.22 -5.06 7.27
CA VAL A 182 6.72 -6.38 6.88
C VAL A 182 7.35 -7.11 8.07
N ARG A 183 8.18 -6.41 8.87
CA ARG A 183 8.90 -7.02 10.00
C ARG A 183 8.04 -7.20 11.25
N ARG A 184 7.14 -6.28 11.52
CA ARG A 184 6.45 -6.17 12.81
C ARG A 184 4.93 -6.25 12.71
N GLY A 185 4.36 -6.16 11.50
CA GLY A 185 2.92 -6.10 11.27
C GLY A 185 2.15 -7.31 11.79
N ARG A 186 2.74 -8.52 11.70
CA ARG A 186 2.10 -9.77 12.09
C ARG A 186 1.54 -9.75 13.51
N SER A 187 2.30 -9.23 14.49
CA SER A 187 1.85 -9.12 15.88
C SER A 187 0.66 -8.18 16.07
N SER A 188 0.45 -7.27 15.13
CA SER A 188 -0.67 -6.33 15.08
C SER A 188 -1.81 -6.79 14.16
N GLY A 189 -1.77 -8.04 13.65
CA GLY A 189 -2.77 -8.58 12.74
C GLY A 189 -2.64 -8.10 11.30
N ILE A 190 -1.47 -7.57 10.89
CA ILE A 190 -1.22 -7.13 9.54
C ILE A 190 -0.40 -8.19 8.80
N GLY A 191 -0.93 -8.71 7.68
CA GLY A 191 -0.16 -9.47 6.70
C GLY A 191 0.19 -8.61 5.50
N VAL A 192 1.27 -8.95 4.81
CA VAL A 192 1.75 -8.18 3.65
C VAL A 192 2.14 -9.12 2.51
N SER A 193 1.59 -8.90 1.32
CA SER A 193 2.08 -9.52 0.09
C SER A 193 2.69 -8.47 -0.83
N VAL A 194 3.96 -8.64 -1.16
CA VAL A 194 4.67 -7.76 -2.11
C VAL A 194 4.74 -8.41 -3.49
N ILE A 195 4.46 -7.65 -4.54
CA ILE A 195 4.57 -8.10 -5.94
C ILE A 195 5.65 -7.29 -6.65
N SER A 196 6.57 -7.95 -7.35
CA SER A 196 7.52 -7.25 -8.22
C SER A 196 7.91 -8.06 -9.45
N GLN A 197 8.10 -7.33 -10.55
CA GLN A 197 8.69 -7.87 -11.78
C GLN A 197 10.22 -7.90 -11.71
N ARG A 198 10.81 -7.22 -10.75
CA ARG A 198 12.25 -7.01 -10.59
C ARG A 198 12.70 -7.42 -9.20
N THR A 199 12.83 -8.72 -8.97
CA THR A 199 13.24 -9.28 -7.66
C THR A 199 14.49 -8.61 -7.11
N ALA A 200 15.48 -8.34 -7.96
CA ALA A 200 16.71 -7.66 -7.59
C ALA A 200 16.55 -6.16 -7.24
N LYS A 201 15.37 -5.57 -7.46
CA LYS A 201 15.08 -4.16 -7.16
C LYS A 201 14.26 -3.97 -5.89
N ILE A 202 13.65 -5.02 -5.36
CA ILE A 202 13.07 -5.00 -4.01
C ILE A 202 14.22 -5.03 -3.00
N ASN A 203 14.02 -4.31 -1.90
CA ASN A 203 14.95 -4.33 -0.78
C ASN A 203 15.08 -5.75 -0.22
N LYS A 204 16.33 -6.20 0.00
CA LYS A 204 16.63 -7.54 0.48
C LYS A 204 16.05 -7.82 1.86
N ASP A 205 16.04 -6.81 2.72
CA ASP A 205 15.48 -6.92 4.06
C ASP A 205 13.98 -7.22 4.01
N VAL A 206 13.23 -6.54 3.12
CA VAL A 206 11.81 -6.80 2.88
C VAL A 206 11.59 -8.21 2.29
N LEU A 207 12.41 -8.59 1.31
CA LEU A 207 12.27 -9.90 0.66
C LEU A 207 12.60 -11.05 1.60
N SER A 208 13.60 -10.89 2.48
CA SER A 208 14.01 -11.91 3.46
C SER A 208 12.95 -12.20 4.52
N GLN A 209 12.03 -11.28 4.77
CA GLN A 209 10.93 -11.47 5.72
C GLN A 209 9.74 -12.24 5.14
N ALA A 210 9.78 -12.61 3.86
CA ALA A 210 8.69 -13.37 3.27
C ALA A 210 8.62 -14.80 3.83
N ASP A 211 7.56 -15.10 4.56
CA ASP A 211 7.23 -16.46 5.03
C ASP A 211 6.85 -17.40 3.87
N THR A 212 6.30 -16.81 2.80
CA THR A 212 5.84 -17.53 1.61
C THR A 212 6.36 -16.85 0.35
N MET A 213 7.09 -17.60 -0.45
CA MET A 213 7.55 -17.17 -1.77
C MET A 213 6.66 -17.77 -2.86
N ILE A 214 6.13 -16.94 -3.73
CA ILE A 214 5.38 -17.31 -4.94
C ILE A 214 6.28 -16.96 -6.13
N ALA A 215 7.13 -17.88 -6.54
CA ALA A 215 8.10 -17.66 -7.58
C ALA A 215 7.58 -18.13 -8.94
N LEU A 216 7.24 -17.20 -9.81
CA LEU A 216 6.89 -17.46 -11.20
C LEU A 216 8.16 -17.46 -12.07
N ARG A 217 7.99 -17.52 -13.40
CA ARG A 217 9.13 -17.56 -14.31
C ARG A 217 10.12 -16.42 -14.08
N LEU A 218 11.38 -16.75 -13.81
CA LEU A 218 12.51 -15.83 -13.67
C LEU A 218 13.59 -16.18 -14.68
N VAL A 219 14.00 -15.21 -15.50
CA VAL A 219 14.99 -15.39 -16.57
C VAL A 219 16.26 -14.57 -16.30
N GLY A 220 16.10 -13.34 -15.79
CA GLY A 220 17.19 -12.41 -15.55
C GLY A 220 18.20 -12.93 -14.52
N PRO A 221 19.52 -12.83 -14.77
CA PRO A 221 20.52 -13.36 -13.84
C PRO A 221 20.48 -12.67 -12.47
N HIS A 222 20.25 -11.37 -12.44
CA HIS A 222 20.16 -10.62 -11.18
C HIS A 222 18.92 -11.02 -10.35
N ASP A 223 17.77 -11.19 -11.00
CA ASP A 223 16.53 -11.60 -10.32
C ASP A 223 16.64 -13.03 -9.82
N ARG A 224 17.29 -13.91 -10.60
CA ARG A 224 17.57 -15.28 -10.17
C ARG A 224 18.53 -15.31 -8.99
N LYS A 225 19.56 -14.44 -8.98
CA LYS A 225 20.48 -14.33 -7.84
C LYS A 225 19.75 -13.88 -6.57
N ALA A 226 18.88 -12.87 -6.65
CA ALA A 226 18.10 -12.43 -5.50
C ALA A 226 17.15 -13.52 -4.97
N MET A 227 16.58 -14.34 -5.87
CA MET A 227 15.79 -15.49 -5.48
C MET A 227 16.65 -16.58 -4.85
N ASP A 228 17.84 -16.85 -5.38
CA ASP A 228 18.79 -17.82 -4.85
C ASP A 228 19.25 -17.43 -3.43
N GLU A 229 19.53 -16.16 -3.17
CA GLU A 229 19.87 -15.66 -1.84
C GLU A 229 18.73 -15.94 -0.83
N TRP A 230 17.47 -15.77 -1.22
CA TRP A 230 16.32 -16.10 -0.36
C TRP A 230 16.22 -17.63 -0.15
N VAL A 231 16.37 -18.41 -1.20
CA VAL A 231 16.27 -19.86 -1.18
C VAL A 231 17.33 -20.47 -0.28
N GLN A 232 18.59 -20.00 -0.37
CA GLN A 232 19.73 -20.54 0.42
C GLN A 232 19.57 -20.34 1.92
N VAL A 233 18.88 -19.30 2.35
CA VAL A 233 18.58 -19.08 3.78
C VAL A 233 17.64 -20.17 4.33
N HIS A 234 16.80 -20.76 3.48
CA HIS A 234 15.76 -21.70 3.89
C HIS A 234 16.10 -23.17 3.59
N ASP A 235 16.91 -23.41 2.59
CA ASP A 235 17.41 -24.75 2.22
C ASP A 235 18.56 -24.61 1.20
N ASP A 236 19.69 -25.19 1.50
CA ASP A 236 20.88 -25.21 0.64
C ASP A 236 21.04 -26.53 -0.16
N GLY A 237 20.08 -27.45 -0.02
CA GLY A 237 20.13 -28.80 -0.56
C GLY A 237 19.34 -29.02 -1.85
N GLU A 238 18.58 -30.13 -1.87
CA GLU A 238 17.86 -30.60 -3.06
C GLU A 238 16.67 -29.72 -3.44
N LYS A 239 15.94 -29.16 -2.43
CA LYS A 239 14.79 -28.26 -2.66
C LYS A 239 15.23 -27.01 -3.40
N SER A 240 16.34 -26.40 -2.98
CA SER A 240 16.97 -25.25 -3.66
C SER A 240 17.28 -25.55 -5.11
N LYS A 241 17.98 -26.66 -5.38
CA LYS A 241 18.35 -27.07 -6.75
C LYS A 241 17.12 -27.30 -7.63
N LEU A 242 16.10 -27.96 -7.09
CA LEU A 242 14.85 -28.24 -7.79
C LEU A 242 14.15 -26.94 -8.24
N VAL A 243 13.99 -25.99 -7.32
CA VAL A 243 13.35 -24.70 -7.62
C VAL A 243 14.19 -23.92 -8.63
N MET A 244 15.47 -23.66 -8.32
CA MET A 244 16.32 -22.78 -9.10
C MET A 244 16.59 -23.28 -10.53
N SER A 245 16.68 -24.59 -10.72
CA SER A 245 16.89 -25.18 -12.06
C SER A 245 15.67 -25.04 -12.97
N SER A 246 14.46 -24.97 -12.41
CA SER A 246 13.20 -24.98 -13.15
C SER A 246 12.56 -23.60 -13.35
N LEU A 247 12.99 -22.55 -12.59
CA LEU A 247 12.38 -21.22 -12.62
C LEU A 247 12.26 -20.60 -14.02
N HIS A 248 13.26 -20.80 -14.88
CA HIS A 248 13.28 -20.25 -16.23
C HIS A 248 12.33 -20.97 -17.21
N GLN A 249 11.91 -22.18 -16.88
CA GLN A 249 11.07 -23.06 -17.72
C GLN A 249 9.58 -22.97 -17.35
N LEU A 250 9.23 -22.29 -16.24
CA LEU A 250 7.84 -22.16 -15.82
C LEU A 250 6.98 -21.49 -16.90
N LYS A 251 5.84 -22.10 -17.20
CA LYS A 251 4.86 -21.56 -18.15
C LYS A 251 4.07 -20.43 -17.47
N GLN A 252 3.36 -19.64 -18.28
CA GLN A 252 2.48 -18.60 -17.77
C GLN A 252 1.45 -19.20 -16.78
N GLY A 253 1.36 -18.60 -15.60
CA GLY A 253 0.48 -19.05 -14.52
C GLY A 253 0.95 -20.31 -13.80
N GLU A 254 2.19 -20.77 -14.03
CA GLU A 254 2.86 -21.73 -13.17
C GLU A 254 3.75 -21.00 -12.18
N ALA A 255 3.75 -21.47 -10.94
CA ALA A 255 4.55 -20.91 -9.87
C ALA A 255 5.09 -22.01 -8.95
N TRP A 256 6.25 -21.80 -8.38
CA TRP A 256 6.64 -22.45 -7.15
C TRP A 256 6.04 -21.69 -5.98
N ILE A 257 5.34 -22.40 -5.12
CA ILE A 257 4.87 -21.88 -3.82
C ILE A 257 5.70 -22.54 -2.76
N TRP A 258 6.51 -21.74 -2.11
CA TRP A 258 7.40 -22.20 -1.06
C TRP A 258 7.15 -21.44 0.23
N SER A 259 6.72 -22.16 1.26
CA SER A 259 6.55 -21.65 2.62
C SER A 259 7.28 -22.58 3.58
N PRO A 260 8.53 -22.28 3.95
CA PRO A 260 9.33 -23.10 4.87
C PRO A 260 8.65 -23.32 6.21
N THR A 261 8.03 -22.29 6.76
CA THR A 261 7.33 -22.34 8.04
C THR A 261 6.12 -23.27 8.06
N LEU A 262 5.51 -23.53 6.90
CA LEU A 262 4.36 -24.42 6.74
C LEU A 262 4.75 -25.75 6.11
N ASP A 263 6.05 -26.00 5.87
CA ASP A 263 6.59 -27.16 5.13
C ASP A 263 5.89 -27.37 3.76
N VAL A 264 5.62 -26.27 3.06
CA VAL A 264 4.99 -26.29 1.75
C VAL A 264 6.03 -25.96 0.68
N LEU A 265 6.23 -26.88 -0.25
CA LEU A 265 6.98 -26.66 -1.50
C LEU A 265 6.30 -27.39 -2.64
N ASN A 266 5.56 -26.65 -3.46
CA ASN A 266 4.80 -27.23 -4.57
C ASN A 266 4.94 -26.39 -5.84
N ARG A 267 5.07 -27.07 -6.99
CA ARG A 267 4.89 -26.47 -8.30
C ARG A 267 3.41 -26.48 -8.64
N VAL A 268 2.84 -25.29 -8.83
CA VAL A 268 1.40 -25.09 -8.91
C VAL A 268 1.02 -24.43 -10.23
N LYS A 269 -0.06 -24.91 -10.84
CA LYS A 269 -0.78 -24.19 -11.86
C LYS A 269 -1.84 -23.36 -11.18
N ILE A 270 -1.64 -22.04 -11.11
CA ILE A 270 -2.60 -21.08 -10.54
C ILE A 270 -3.86 -21.11 -11.39
N ARG A 271 -5.04 -21.15 -10.74
CA ARG A 271 -6.31 -21.09 -11.43
C ARG A 271 -6.52 -19.73 -12.12
N PRO A 272 -7.33 -19.65 -13.16
CA PRO A 272 -7.82 -18.38 -13.67
C PRO A 272 -8.59 -17.63 -12.57
N ARG A 273 -8.51 -16.30 -12.58
CA ARG A 273 -9.36 -15.45 -11.73
C ARG A 273 -10.82 -15.61 -12.15
N TRP A 274 -11.74 -15.45 -11.23
CA TRP A 274 -13.18 -15.42 -11.48
C TRP A 274 -13.78 -14.03 -11.49
N THR A 275 -12.93 -13.04 -11.25
CA THR A 275 -13.22 -11.62 -11.46
C THR A 275 -12.67 -11.11 -12.80
N PHE A 276 -13.12 -9.94 -13.21
CA PHE A 276 -12.76 -9.35 -14.50
C PHE A 276 -11.24 -9.05 -14.60
N ASP A 277 -10.63 -9.41 -15.74
CA ASP A 277 -9.20 -9.14 -15.97
C ASP A 277 -8.95 -7.72 -16.47
N SER A 278 -8.88 -6.77 -15.52
CA SER A 278 -8.52 -5.38 -15.79
C SER A 278 -7.02 -5.15 -16.02
N SER A 279 -6.18 -6.20 -15.84
CA SER A 279 -4.73 -6.13 -16.08
C SER A 279 -4.33 -6.61 -17.49
N ALA A 280 -5.28 -7.08 -18.29
CA ALA A 280 -5.01 -7.57 -19.64
C ALA A 280 -4.39 -6.47 -20.51
N THR A 281 -3.27 -6.80 -21.15
CA THR A 281 -2.65 -5.88 -22.11
C THR A 281 -3.47 -5.85 -23.40
N PRO A 282 -4.02 -4.69 -23.82
CA PRO A 282 -4.76 -4.58 -25.07
C PRO A 282 -3.88 -5.02 -26.26
N LYS A 283 -4.44 -5.86 -27.13
CA LYS A 283 -3.79 -6.26 -28.38
C LYS A 283 -4.33 -5.42 -29.52
N PHE A 284 -3.53 -5.31 -30.57
CA PHE A 284 -3.98 -4.63 -31.80
C PHE A 284 -5.28 -5.28 -32.30
N GLY A 285 -6.32 -4.47 -32.48
CA GLY A 285 -7.64 -4.93 -32.92
C GLY A 285 -8.59 -5.37 -31.79
N ASP A 286 -8.15 -5.42 -30.53
CA ASP A 286 -9.03 -5.72 -29.40
C ASP A 286 -10.09 -4.63 -29.23
N LYS A 287 -11.34 -5.06 -29.02
CA LYS A 287 -12.39 -4.14 -28.53
C LYS A 287 -12.24 -4.00 -27.02
N ILE A 288 -12.17 -2.75 -26.55
CA ILE A 288 -12.18 -2.47 -25.12
C ILE A 288 -13.55 -2.92 -24.55
N VAL A 289 -13.53 -3.96 -23.77
CA VAL A 289 -14.72 -4.45 -23.07
C VAL A 289 -14.82 -3.72 -21.73
N LYS A 290 -15.88 -2.93 -21.56
CA LYS A 290 -16.21 -2.34 -20.26
C LYS A 290 -17.17 -3.27 -19.53
N PRO A 291 -16.91 -3.62 -18.27
CA PRO A 291 -17.87 -4.38 -17.47
C PRO A 291 -19.22 -3.66 -17.39
N LYS A 292 -20.30 -4.42 -17.51
CA LYS A 292 -21.67 -3.89 -17.43
C LYS A 292 -22.22 -3.90 -16.01
N ALA A 293 -21.66 -4.75 -15.14
CA ALA A 293 -22.09 -4.87 -13.77
C ALA A 293 -20.87 -4.84 -12.83
N LEU A 294 -20.98 -4.04 -11.78
CA LEU A 294 -20.02 -3.95 -10.69
C LEU A 294 -20.72 -4.34 -9.38
N ALA A 295 -20.00 -4.96 -8.45
CA ALA A 295 -20.54 -5.24 -7.13
C ALA A 295 -20.96 -3.94 -6.42
N ALA A 296 -22.12 -3.94 -5.78
CA ALA A 296 -22.58 -2.80 -5.01
C ALA A 296 -21.71 -2.59 -3.76
N VAL A 297 -21.40 -1.33 -3.46
CA VAL A 297 -20.80 -0.89 -2.20
C VAL A 297 -21.55 0.34 -1.72
N ASP A 298 -21.63 0.52 -0.40
CA ASP A 298 -22.25 1.72 0.17
C ASP A 298 -21.31 2.93 0.01
N ILE A 299 -21.38 3.57 -1.15
CA ILE A 299 -20.53 4.71 -1.49
C ILE A 299 -21.02 5.99 -0.81
N GLU A 300 -22.30 6.14 -0.54
CA GLU A 300 -22.87 7.37 0.03
C GLU A 300 -22.45 7.54 1.49
N GLY A 301 -22.56 6.47 2.30
CA GLY A 301 -22.02 6.48 3.66
C GLY A 301 -20.52 6.76 3.69
N LEU A 302 -19.76 6.12 2.81
CA LEU A 302 -18.33 6.31 2.64
C LEU A 302 -17.96 7.75 2.25
N LYS A 303 -18.65 8.35 1.29
CA LYS A 303 -18.42 9.75 0.86
C LYS A 303 -18.67 10.72 1.99
N SER A 304 -19.76 10.53 2.76
CA SER A 304 -20.10 11.40 3.88
C SER A 304 -19.00 11.39 4.95
N GLN A 305 -18.56 10.22 5.36
CA GLN A 305 -17.51 10.05 6.37
C GLN A 305 -16.15 10.59 5.88
N MET A 306 -15.78 10.30 4.64
CA MET A 306 -14.55 10.84 4.05
C MET A 306 -14.60 12.37 3.87
N ALA A 307 -15.74 12.94 3.49
CA ALA A 307 -15.88 14.39 3.31
C ALA A 307 -15.60 15.13 4.63
N GLU A 308 -16.15 14.65 5.74
CA GLU A 308 -15.91 15.22 7.06
C GLU A 308 -14.41 15.13 7.46
N SER A 309 -13.79 13.97 7.27
CA SER A 309 -12.37 13.77 7.55
C SER A 309 -11.48 14.62 6.63
N LEU A 310 -11.85 14.79 5.36
CA LEU A 310 -11.14 15.63 4.39
C LEU A 310 -11.23 17.11 4.70
N GLU A 311 -12.38 17.58 5.17
CA GLU A 311 -12.54 18.97 5.61
C GLU A 311 -11.69 19.25 6.85
N GLN A 312 -11.67 18.34 7.82
CA GLN A 312 -10.81 18.45 8.99
C GLN A 312 -9.32 18.45 8.63
N ALA A 313 -8.90 17.60 7.69
CA ALA A 313 -7.51 17.58 7.22
C ALA A 313 -7.13 18.85 6.44
N LYS A 314 -8.03 19.39 5.60
CA LYS A 314 -7.80 20.67 4.91
C LYS A 314 -7.73 21.84 5.89
N ALA A 315 -8.56 21.84 6.92
CA ALA A 315 -8.54 22.89 7.95
C ALA A 315 -7.22 22.89 8.74
N ASN A 316 -6.56 21.74 8.85
CA ASN A 316 -5.29 21.56 9.57
C ASN A 316 -4.06 21.59 8.66
N ASP A 317 -4.22 21.77 7.34
CA ASP A 317 -3.08 21.81 6.40
C ASP A 317 -2.24 23.09 6.64
N PRO A 318 -0.95 22.94 7.01
CA PRO A 318 -0.07 24.10 7.26
C PRO A 318 0.07 25.05 6.06
N ALA A 319 -0.05 24.56 4.84
CA ALA A 319 0.02 25.39 3.62
C ALA A 319 -1.25 26.24 3.46
N VAL A 320 -2.42 25.67 3.74
CA VAL A 320 -3.72 26.36 3.71
C VAL A 320 -3.76 27.42 4.83
N LEU A 321 -3.34 27.04 6.04
CA LEU A 321 -3.28 27.95 7.18
C LEU A 321 -2.33 29.13 6.92
N LYS A 322 -1.13 28.87 6.35
CA LYS A 322 -0.20 29.94 5.96
C LYS A 322 -0.80 30.89 4.92
N ARG A 323 -1.54 30.36 3.94
CA ARG A 323 -2.19 31.18 2.91
C ARG A 323 -3.30 32.04 3.49
N GLN A 324 -4.10 31.47 4.39
CA GLN A 324 -5.15 32.22 5.12
C GLN A 324 -4.55 33.31 6.00
N ILE A 325 -3.46 33.05 6.71
CA ILE A 325 -2.74 34.06 7.51
C ILE A 325 -2.25 35.18 6.61
N LEU A 326 -1.71 34.89 5.44
CA LEU A 326 -1.21 35.88 4.50
C LEU A 326 -2.35 36.75 3.92
N ASP A 327 -3.48 36.14 3.59
CA ASP A 327 -4.67 36.83 3.10
C ASP A 327 -5.30 37.70 4.20
N LEU A 328 -5.40 37.22 5.43
CA LEU A 328 -5.87 37.99 6.56
C LEU A 328 -4.94 39.16 6.88
N GLN A 329 -3.63 38.99 6.78
CA GLN A 329 -2.65 40.05 6.93
C GLN A 329 -2.80 41.14 5.85
N LYS A 330 -3.04 40.77 4.59
CA LYS A 330 -3.32 41.68 3.48
C LYS A 330 -4.62 42.46 3.71
N GLN A 331 -5.68 41.80 4.15
CA GLN A 331 -6.96 42.41 4.46
C GLN A 331 -6.83 43.40 5.64
N LEU A 332 -6.05 43.05 6.66
CA LEU A 332 -5.75 43.91 7.79
C LEU A 332 -5.00 45.17 7.34
N GLN A 333 -3.96 45.01 6.50
CA GLN A 333 -3.20 46.15 5.96
C GLN A 333 -4.08 47.04 5.09
N ALA A 334 -4.96 46.48 4.26
CA ALA A 334 -5.91 47.26 3.46
C ALA A 334 -6.93 48.02 4.33
N ALA A 335 -7.43 47.38 5.40
CA ALA A 335 -8.37 48.01 6.33
C ALA A 335 -7.72 49.14 7.15
N VAL A 336 -6.43 49.03 7.47
CA VAL A 336 -5.67 50.09 8.18
C VAL A 336 -5.40 51.29 7.29
N ILE A 337 -5.23 51.12 5.97
CA ILE A 337 -4.95 52.19 5.01
C ILE A 337 -6.22 53.04 4.73
N VAL A 338 -7.44 52.46 4.88
CA VAL A 338 -8.71 53.12 4.52
C VAL A 338 -9.22 54.08 5.60
N LYS A 339 -8.68 54.11 6.84
CA LYS A 339 -9.23 54.96 7.91
C LYS A 339 -8.17 55.65 8.77
N ALA A 340 -7.85 56.88 8.39
CA ALA A 340 -7.25 57.85 9.29
C ALA A 340 -8.30 58.80 9.96
N ASP A 341 -9.58 58.84 9.51
CA ASP A 341 -10.45 59.94 9.85
C ASP A 341 -11.79 59.66 10.56
N ASP A 342 -12.22 58.39 10.78
CA ASP A 342 -13.40 58.11 11.62
C ASP A 342 -13.47 56.62 12.08
N PRO A 343 -13.44 56.32 13.39
CA PRO A 343 -13.41 54.94 13.90
C PRO A 343 -14.83 54.36 13.97
N ASP A 344 -15.23 53.61 12.93
CA ASP A 344 -16.43 52.79 12.95
C ASP A 344 -16.32 51.68 14.03
N PRO A 345 -17.29 51.57 14.96
CA PRO A 345 -17.28 50.58 16.05
C PRO A 345 -17.11 49.13 15.57
N ILE A 346 -17.61 48.80 14.39
CA ILE A 346 -17.49 47.47 13.80
C ILE A 346 -16.02 47.16 13.41
N LEU A 347 -15.29 48.17 12.93
CA LEU A 347 -13.87 48.05 12.59
C LEU A 347 -12.98 47.87 13.82
N LEU A 348 -13.30 48.53 14.92
CA LEU A 348 -12.62 48.38 16.21
C LEU A 348 -12.84 46.98 16.78
N GLN A 349 -14.04 46.42 16.63
CA GLN A 349 -14.37 45.07 17.07
C GLN A 349 -13.66 43.98 16.21
N LEU A 350 -13.63 44.18 14.88
CA LEU A 350 -12.87 43.32 13.95
C LEU A 350 -11.36 43.39 14.21
N GLN A 351 -10.80 44.57 14.42
CA GLN A 351 -9.38 44.74 14.79
C GLN A 351 -9.04 44.05 16.12
N SER A 352 -9.95 44.10 17.09
CA SER A 352 -9.81 43.43 18.38
C SER A 352 -9.80 41.91 18.22
N GLN A 353 -10.74 41.38 17.43
CA GLN A 353 -10.78 39.93 17.12
C GLN A 353 -9.54 39.45 16.36
N ILE A 354 -9.14 40.18 15.33
CA ILE A 354 -7.96 39.85 14.53
C ILE A 354 -6.69 39.91 15.37
N LYS A 355 -6.52 40.93 16.22
CA LYS A 355 -5.40 41.04 17.17
C LYS A 355 -5.34 39.89 18.17
N LYS A 356 -6.46 39.26 18.51
CA LYS A 356 -6.53 38.11 19.42
C LYS A 356 -6.22 36.79 18.69
N THR A 357 -6.73 36.64 17.49
CA THR A 357 -6.61 35.38 16.72
C THR A 357 -5.23 35.21 16.07
N ILE A 358 -4.59 36.28 15.61
CA ILE A 358 -3.26 36.20 14.97
C ILE A 358 -2.18 35.62 15.90
N PRO A 359 -2.04 36.02 17.19
CA PRO A 359 -1.07 35.43 18.10
C PRO A 359 -1.31 33.92 18.35
N GLU A 360 -2.57 33.51 18.50
CA GLU A 360 -2.95 32.12 18.73
C GLU A 360 -2.58 31.26 17.53
N LEU A 361 -2.86 31.74 16.31
CA LEU A 361 -2.46 31.08 15.06
C LEU A 361 -0.92 31.04 14.88
N ARG A 362 -0.23 32.13 15.22
CA ARG A 362 1.24 32.16 15.20
C ARG A 362 1.82 31.14 16.17
N GLN A 363 1.32 31.09 17.39
CA GLN A 363 1.79 30.12 18.38
C GLN A 363 1.60 28.68 17.92
N SER A 364 0.48 28.38 17.27
CA SER A 364 0.22 27.06 16.70
C SER A 364 1.15 26.72 15.53
N VAL A 365 1.42 27.69 14.65
CA VAL A 365 2.37 27.53 13.53
C VAL A 365 3.80 27.39 14.05
N ASP A 366 4.21 28.17 15.06
CA ASP A 366 5.54 28.10 15.65
C ASP A 366 5.75 26.75 16.38
N ALA A 367 4.71 26.24 17.05
CA ALA A 367 4.76 24.89 17.66
C ALA A 367 4.92 23.80 16.62
N LEU A 368 4.19 23.86 15.50
CA LEU A 368 4.32 22.93 14.38
C LEU A 368 5.70 23.03 13.70
N MET A 369 6.22 24.25 13.50
CA MET A 369 7.55 24.46 12.94
C MET A 369 8.67 23.96 13.88
N LYS A 370 8.46 24.07 15.20
CA LYS A 370 9.38 23.54 16.19
C LYS A 370 9.39 22.01 16.19
N CYS A 371 8.22 21.37 16.06
CA CYS A 371 8.13 19.91 15.87
C CYS A 371 8.81 19.46 14.58
N LEU A 372 8.57 20.13 13.46
CA LEU A 372 9.23 19.84 12.19
C LEU A 372 10.75 19.99 12.27
N LYS A 373 11.22 21.06 12.93
CA LYS A 373 12.66 21.27 13.12
C LYS A 373 13.29 20.21 14.04
N GLN A 374 12.59 19.78 15.08
CA GLN A 374 13.05 18.69 15.94
C GLN A 374 13.13 17.36 15.19
N THR A 375 12.21 17.11 14.26
CA THR A 375 12.26 15.92 13.38
C THR A 375 13.44 16.00 12.41
N ASP A 376 13.69 17.16 11.80
CA ASP A 376 14.85 17.38 10.92
C ASP A 376 16.18 17.26 11.69
N ASP A 377 16.25 17.81 12.91
CA ASP A 377 17.42 17.69 13.77
C ASP A 377 17.68 16.22 14.20
N MET A 378 16.61 15.45 14.49
CA MET A 378 16.70 14.01 14.76
C MET A 378 17.17 13.23 13.53
N VAL A 379 16.68 13.57 12.35
CA VAL A 379 17.14 12.97 11.07
C VAL A 379 18.62 13.25 10.87
N GLY A 380 19.08 14.49 11.08
CA GLY A 380 20.49 14.86 10.99
C GLY A 380 21.40 14.13 11.98
N VAL A 381 20.92 13.90 13.21
CA VAL A 381 21.67 13.11 14.23
C VAL A 381 21.75 11.63 13.81
N LEU A 382 20.67 11.07 13.24
CA LEU A 382 20.67 9.70 12.72
C LEU A 382 21.58 9.54 11.50
N GLU A 383 21.56 10.51 10.58
CA GLU A 383 22.49 10.52 9.42
C GLU A 383 23.95 10.57 9.87
N HIS A 384 24.28 11.40 10.85
CA HIS A 384 25.62 11.47 11.40
C HIS A 384 26.05 10.18 12.15
N ALA A 385 25.11 9.54 12.86
CA ALA A 385 25.35 8.26 13.52
C ALA A 385 25.61 7.13 12.50
N ILE A 386 24.86 7.11 11.39
CA ILE A 386 25.04 6.15 10.29
C ILE A 386 26.38 6.36 9.58
N GLU A 387 26.76 7.61 9.30
CA GLU A 387 28.08 7.90 8.70
C GLU A 387 29.24 7.49 9.61
N THR A 388 29.08 7.70 10.92
CA THR A 388 30.11 7.34 11.92
C THR A 388 30.23 5.82 12.05
N THR A 389 29.13 5.10 12.02
CA THR A 389 29.10 3.62 12.08
C THR A 389 29.69 3.00 10.82
N GLY A 390 29.36 3.55 9.64
CA GLY A 390 29.92 3.10 8.35
C GLY A 390 31.43 3.32 8.23
N ARG A 391 32.00 4.34 8.89
CA ARG A 391 33.45 4.55 8.96
C ARG A 391 34.16 3.56 9.89
N ILE A 392 33.49 3.07 10.92
CA ILE A 392 34.04 2.08 11.87
C ILE A 392 34.11 0.68 11.20
N GLU A 393 33.18 0.34 10.34
CA GLU A 393 33.22 -0.94 9.60
C GLU A 393 34.32 -0.98 8.51
N GLN A 394 34.69 0.17 7.94
CA GLN A 394 35.78 0.25 6.96
C GLN A 394 37.20 0.32 7.61
N ALA A 395 37.31 0.44 8.92
CA ALA A 395 38.55 0.56 9.66
C ALA A 395 38.97 -0.71 10.42
N LYS A 396 38.32 -1.86 10.18
CA LYS A 396 38.83 -3.14 10.71
C LYS A 396 39.80 -3.77 9.73
N PRO A 397 41.01 -4.15 10.20
CA PRO A 397 42.08 -4.73 9.39
C PRO A 397 41.73 -6.13 8.84
#